data_fcab561f2aa4716bbf6b171e05f7e337
#
_entry.id   fcab561f2aa4716bbf6b171e05f7e337
#
_cell.length_a   1.000
_cell.length_b   1.000
_cell.length_c   1.000
_cell.angle_alpha   90.00
_cell.angle_beta   90.00
_cell.angle_gamma   90.00
#
_symmetry.space_group_name_H-M   'P 1'
#
loop_
_entity.id
_entity.type
_entity.pdbx_description
1 polymer ?
#
loop_
_entity_poly.entity_id
_entity_poly.type
_entity_poly.pdbx_seq_one_letter_code
_entity_poly.pdbx_strand_id
1 'polypeptide(L)' 'MRVLLFASLRDQAGWADRRVSLNDQQRCTAHQVWEQLELGDLPQMVRVAINQRLVSLDHPVHNGDELAFLPPFTGG' A
#
# COMPACT_ATOMS: atom_id res chain seq x y z
N MET A 1 0.43 -10.08 5.86
CA MET A 1 1.08 -8.83 5.43
C MET A 1 0.51 -7.68 6.24
N ARG A 2 1.34 -6.73 6.57
CA ARG A 2 0.92 -5.53 7.29
C ARG A 2 0.87 -4.37 6.31
N VAL A 3 -0.26 -3.66 6.27
CA VAL A 3 -0.43 -2.50 5.39
C VAL A 3 -0.47 -1.23 6.23
N LEU A 4 0.34 -0.26 5.85
CA LEU A 4 0.41 1.04 6.53
C LEU A 4 -0.02 2.14 5.58
N LEU A 5 -0.80 3.08 6.09
CA LEU A 5 -1.21 4.28 5.37
C LEU A 5 -0.74 5.51 6.13
N PHE A 6 -0.29 6.50 5.39
CA PHE A 6 0.26 7.71 5.98
C PHE A 6 -0.52 8.95 5.52
N ALA A 7 -0.55 9.96 6.36
CA ALA A 7 -1.07 11.30 6.08
C ALA A 7 -2.48 11.28 5.47
N SER A 8 -2.66 11.87 4.30
CA SER A 8 -3.98 11.98 3.70
C SER A 8 -4.59 10.62 3.35
N LEU A 9 -3.79 9.61 3.05
CA LEU A 9 -4.30 8.28 2.78
C LEU A 9 -4.91 7.65 4.03
N ARG A 10 -4.27 7.85 5.17
CA ARG A 10 -4.79 7.41 6.45
C ARG A 10 -6.14 8.07 6.75
N ASP A 11 -6.24 9.36 6.52
CA ASP A 11 -7.48 10.11 6.76
C ASP A 11 -8.59 9.64 5.83
N GLN A 12 -8.26 9.38 4.58
CA GLN A 12 -9.24 8.91 3.60
C GLN A 12 -9.77 7.52 3.96
N ALA A 13 -8.92 6.64 4.41
CA ALA A 13 -9.30 5.26 4.71
C ALA A 13 -9.95 5.10 6.08
N GLY A 14 -9.59 5.97 7.04
CA GLY A 14 -10.05 5.85 8.40
C GLY A 14 -9.22 4.90 9.26
N TRP A 15 -8.09 4.45 8.76
CA TRP A 15 -7.18 3.58 9.52
C TRP A 15 -5.75 3.80 9.03
N ALA A 16 -4.79 3.46 9.89
CA ALA A 16 -3.37 3.65 9.58
C ALA A 16 -2.59 2.35 9.47
N ASP A 17 -3.10 1.27 10.04
CA ASP A 17 -2.38 0.00 10.12
C ASP A 17 -3.42 -1.12 10.09
N ARG A 18 -3.25 -2.05 9.17
CA ARG A 18 -4.18 -3.17 9.04
C ARG A 18 -3.43 -4.39 8.55
N ARG A 19 -3.79 -5.55 9.09
CA ARG A 19 -3.27 -6.81 8.59
C ARG A 19 -4.14 -7.33 7.46
N VAL A 20 -3.50 -7.78 6.40
CA VAL A 20 -4.16 -8.32 5.22
C VAL A 20 -3.52 -9.66 4.91
N SER A 21 -4.37 -10.66 4.64
CA SER A 21 -3.88 -11.96 4.22
C SER A 21 -3.93 -12.07 2.71
N LEU A 22 -2.84 -12.50 2.12
CA LEU A 22 -2.75 -12.72 0.69
C LEU A 22 -2.93 -14.20 0.38
N ASN A 23 -3.51 -14.48 -0.79
CA ASN A 23 -3.59 -15.83 -1.28
C ASN A 23 -2.20 -16.23 -1.82
N ASP A 24 -1.57 -17.22 -1.19
CA ASP A 24 -0.23 -17.65 -1.55
C ASP A 24 -0.14 -18.19 -2.97
N GLN A 25 -1.26 -18.59 -3.56
CA GLN A 25 -1.28 -19.14 -4.92
C GLN A 25 -1.35 -18.06 -5.98
N GLN A 26 -1.57 -16.82 -5.60
CA GLN A 26 -1.66 -15.71 -6.55
C GLN A 26 -0.56 -14.71 -6.27
N ARG A 27 0.06 -14.26 -7.35
CA ARG A 27 1.01 -13.16 -7.22
C ARG A 27 0.24 -11.86 -7.13
N CYS A 28 0.50 -11.09 -6.10
CA CYS A 28 -0.07 -9.77 -5.91
C CYS A 28 1.00 -8.72 -6.01
N THR A 29 0.65 -7.63 -6.67
CA THR A 29 1.48 -6.43 -6.67
C THR A 29 0.97 -5.46 -5.63
N ALA A 30 1.77 -4.45 -5.31
CA ALA A 30 1.32 -3.39 -4.40
C ALA A 30 0.04 -2.71 -4.89
N HIS A 31 -0.06 -2.48 -6.21
CA HIS A 31 -1.25 -1.88 -6.80
C HIS A 31 -2.48 -2.76 -6.59
N GLN A 32 -2.33 -4.07 -6.76
CA GLN A 32 -3.45 -4.99 -6.56
C GLN A 32 -3.91 -5.04 -5.10
N VAL A 33 -2.98 -4.89 -4.16
CA VAL A 33 -3.35 -4.77 -2.75
C VAL A 33 -4.18 -3.53 -2.52
N TRP A 34 -3.80 -2.40 -3.13
CA TRP A 34 -4.61 -1.18 -3.02
C TRP A 34 -6.04 -1.43 -3.48
N GLU A 35 -6.23 -2.11 -4.61
CA GLU A 35 -7.55 -2.43 -5.12
C GLU A 35 -8.35 -3.29 -4.15
N GLN A 36 -7.70 -4.25 -3.51
CA GLN A 36 -8.37 -5.11 -2.53
C GLN A 36 -8.80 -4.35 -1.28
N LEU A 37 -8.16 -3.26 -0.97
CA LEU A 37 -8.52 -2.44 0.19
C LEU A 37 -9.77 -1.61 -0.04
N GLU A 38 -10.26 -1.53 -1.28
CA GLU A 38 -11.48 -0.82 -1.64
C GLU A 38 -11.46 0.65 -1.23
N LEU A 39 -10.33 1.29 -1.42
CA LEU A 39 -10.16 2.70 -1.06
C LEU A 39 -10.42 3.65 -2.22
N GLY A 40 -10.95 3.15 -3.32
CA GLY A 40 -11.16 3.95 -4.51
C GLY A 40 -9.94 3.95 -5.41
N ASP A 41 -9.90 4.90 -6.32
CA ASP A 41 -8.78 5.00 -7.24
C ASP A 41 -7.50 5.36 -6.51
N LEU A 42 -6.40 4.78 -6.93
CA LEU A 42 -5.09 5.10 -6.38
C LEU A 42 -4.73 6.53 -6.80
N PRO A 43 -4.49 7.44 -5.85
CA PRO A 43 -4.11 8.80 -6.21
C PRO A 43 -2.83 8.82 -7.01
N GLN A 44 -2.71 9.80 -7.90
CA GLN A 44 -1.50 9.96 -8.67
C GLN A 44 -0.32 10.26 -7.76
N MET A 45 0.84 9.80 -8.16
CA MET A 45 2.10 10.04 -7.45
C MET A 45 2.17 9.43 -6.05
N VAL A 46 1.29 8.51 -5.71
CA VAL A 46 1.44 7.73 -4.50
C VAL A 46 2.66 6.82 -4.66
N ARG A 47 3.46 6.78 -3.63
CA ARG A 47 4.62 5.89 -3.58
C ARG A 47 4.35 4.73 -2.67
N VAL A 48 5.02 3.63 -2.90
CA VAL A 48 4.92 2.46 -2.04
C VAL A 48 6.30 2.06 -1.55
N ALA A 49 6.32 1.52 -0.34
CA ALA A 49 7.54 0.95 0.23
C ALA A 49 7.23 -0.43 0.76
N ILE A 50 8.10 -1.37 0.49
CA ILE A 50 8.00 -2.72 1.02
C ILE A 50 9.20 -2.94 1.95
N ASN A 51 8.90 -3.26 3.20
CA ASN A 51 9.92 -3.44 4.23
C ASN A 51 10.85 -2.22 4.31
N GLN A 52 10.24 -1.01 4.24
CA GLN A 52 10.93 0.28 4.35
C GLN A 52 11.80 0.62 3.15
N ARG A 53 11.55 -0.01 2.01
CA ARG A 53 12.28 0.23 0.78
C ARG A 53 11.32 0.71 -0.29
N LEU A 54 11.58 1.85 -0.90
CA LEU A 54 10.73 2.35 -1.99
C LEU A 54 10.81 1.42 -3.19
N VAL A 55 9.64 1.07 -3.73
CA VAL A 55 9.53 0.17 -4.88
C VAL A 55 8.45 0.70 -5.81
N SER A 56 8.34 0.11 -7.00
CA SER A 56 7.27 0.47 -7.92
C SER A 56 5.94 -0.16 -7.51
N LEU A 57 4.84 0.37 -8.02
CA LEU A 57 3.52 -0.18 -7.77
C LEU A 57 3.37 -1.60 -8.31
N ASP A 58 4.15 -1.97 -9.30
CA ASP A 58 4.11 -3.29 -9.88
C ASP A 58 4.97 -4.31 -9.15
N HIS A 59 5.62 -3.89 -8.09
CA HIS A 59 6.48 -4.78 -7.32
C HIS A 59 5.64 -5.85 -6.63
N PRO A 60 6.04 -7.12 -6.69
CA PRO A 60 5.30 -8.17 -6.00
C PRO A 60 5.40 -8.05 -4.49
N VAL A 61 4.33 -8.43 -3.82
CA VAL A 61 4.26 -8.46 -2.36
C VAL A 61 3.95 -9.88 -1.89
N HIS A 62 4.35 -10.18 -0.67
CA HIS A 62 4.19 -11.51 -0.09
C HIS A 62 3.66 -11.39 1.33
N ASN A 63 3.05 -12.45 1.83
CA ASN A 63 2.72 -12.53 3.26
C ASN A 63 4.01 -12.39 4.06
N GLY A 64 3.92 -11.63 5.13
CA GLY A 64 5.11 -11.31 5.93
C GLY A 64 5.73 -9.96 5.60
N ASP A 65 5.39 -9.39 4.47
CA ASP A 65 5.89 -8.06 4.11
C ASP A 65 5.16 -6.96 4.87
N GLU A 66 5.84 -5.83 5.03
CA GLU A 66 5.23 -4.58 5.49
C GLU A 66 5.11 -3.67 4.28
N LEU A 67 3.88 -3.38 3.87
CA LEU A 67 3.59 -2.56 2.70
C LEU A 67 3.07 -1.21 3.17
N ALA A 68 3.73 -0.13 2.76
CA ALA A 68 3.35 1.22 3.10
C ALA A 68 2.96 2.00 1.85
N PHE A 69 1.84 2.70 1.93
CA PHE A 69 1.44 3.64 0.89
C PHE A 69 1.69 5.05 1.41
N LEU A 70 2.41 5.82 0.61
CA LEU A 70 2.85 7.17 0.97
C LEU A 70 2.25 8.17 0.00
N PRO A 71 1.56 9.20 0.50
CA PRO A 71 1.03 10.22 -0.41
C PRO A 71 2.15 11.03 -1.03
N PRO A 72 1.86 11.72 -2.11
CA PRO A 72 2.88 12.58 -2.71
C PRO A 72 3.31 13.66 -1.75
N PHE A 73 4.57 14.01 -1.83
CA PHE A 73 5.12 15.07 -1.01
C PHE A 73 4.72 16.40 -1.64
N THR A 74 3.83 17.08 -1.00
CA THR A 74 3.39 18.38 -1.51
C THR A 74 3.99 19.46 -0.62
N GLY A 75 5.02 19.43 -0.27
CA GLY A 75 5.40 20.43 0.60
C GLY A 75 6.45 21.25 0.25
N GLY A 76 6.59 21.10 -0.64
CA GLY A 76 7.59 22.00 -0.86
C GLY A 76 8.12 22.57 0.39
#